data_6884cf999cc1d75780aec6f54fbdc3da
#
_entry.id   6884cf999cc1d75780aec6f54fbdc3da
#
_cell.length_a   1.000
_cell.length_b   1.000
_cell.length_c   1.000
_cell.angle_alpha   90.00
_cell.angle_beta   90.00
_cell.angle_gamma   90.00
#
_symmetry.space_group_name_H-M   'P 1'
#
loop_
_entity.id
_entity.type
_entity.pdbx_description
1 polymer ?
#
loop_
_entity_poly.entity_id
_entity_poly.type
_entity_poly.pdbx_seq_one_letter_code
_entity_poly.pdbx_strand_id
1 'polypeptide(L)'
;MTVLPANAQTNNNTQKETLVKKVSTFWKKTKKQVSTTGKNIGDAIGVDELAKKNNEDLKEIDGVKFMPIYTTDLFVNNNLSDDEEQIKISKEEFARKYPDAKIIHCVVPQKDWIMTAIKQGSKITGYRRYAYCYLLAKDGTDGYINVRFLFMEYRDAGENYVKSASWPKWDRTDIIPNSVYSKLAE
;
A
#
# COMPACT_ATOMS: atom_id res chain seq x y z
N MET A 1 -24.50 -28.17 54.49
CA MET A 1 -23.65 -27.04 54.06
C MET A 1 -22.76 -27.54 52.94
N THR A 2 -23.14 -27.23 51.71
CA THR A 2 -22.44 -27.67 50.49
C THR A 2 -21.74 -26.44 49.91
N VAL A 3 -20.39 -26.43 49.91
CA VAL A 3 -19.59 -25.34 49.35
C VAL A 3 -19.37 -25.60 47.86
N LEU A 4 -19.86 -24.68 47.02
CA LEU A 4 -19.64 -24.68 45.58
C LEU A 4 -18.23 -24.12 45.28
N PRO A 5 -17.47 -24.71 44.34
CA PRO A 5 -16.18 -24.17 43.92
C PRO A 5 -16.33 -22.96 43.01
N ALA A 6 -15.53 -21.94 43.26
CA ALA A 6 -15.44 -20.72 42.43
C ALA A 6 -14.92 -21.06 41.04
N ASN A 7 -15.67 -20.66 40.02
CA ASN A 7 -15.26 -20.69 38.62
C ASN A 7 -14.11 -19.68 38.40
N ALA A 8 -12.92 -20.18 38.10
CA ALA A 8 -11.82 -19.41 37.56
C ALA A 8 -12.15 -19.02 36.13
N GLN A 9 -12.49 -17.75 35.90
CA GLN A 9 -12.53 -17.16 34.56
C GLN A 9 -11.12 -17.11 33.98
N THR A 10 -10.83 -18.01 33.06
CA THR A 10 -9.65 -17.94 32.19
C THR A 10 -9.85 -16.78 31.24
N ASN A 11 -9.20 -15.66 31.51
CA ASN A 11 -9.05 -14.55 30.57
C ASN A 11 -8.20 -15.03 29.36
N ASN A 12 -8.86 -15.51 28.33
CA ASN A 12 -8.28 -15.72 27.02
C ASN A 12 -8.07 -14.37 26.33
N ASN A 13 -7.06 -13.63 26.76
CA ASN A 13 -6.57 -12.45 26.07
C ASN A 13 -5.68 -12.91 24.91
N THR A 14 -6.30 -13.47 23.86
CA THR A 14 -5.60 -13.78 22.61
C THR A 14 -5.41 -12.43 21.90
N GLN A 15 -4.27 -11.76 22.18
CA GLN A 15 -3.85 -10.60 21.41
C GLN A 15 -3.82 -11.00 19.92
N LYS A 16 -4.70 -10.39 19.13
CA LYS A 16 -4.68 -10.55 17.67
C LYS A 16 -3.29 -10.17 17.16
N GLU A 17 -2.62 -11.13 16.55
CA GLU A 17 -1.27 -10.93 16.03
C GLU A 17 -1.31 -9.96 14.85
N THR A 18 -0.53 -8.86 14.92
CA THR A 18 -0.48 -7.85 13.85
C THR A 18 0.11 -8.41 12.56
N LEU A 19 -0.24 -7.82 11.43
CA LEU A 19 0.31 -8.18 10.12
C LEU A 19 1.84 -8.06 10.08
N VAL A 20 2.36 -6.97 10.64
CA VAL A 20 3.81 -6.73 10.70
C VAL A 20 4.50 -7.83 11.51
N LYS A 21 3.90 -8.29 12.62
CA LYS A 21 4.46 -9.38 13.43
C LYS A 21 4.46 -10.70 12.66
N LYS A 22 3.38 -11.04 11.95
CA LYS A 22 3.32 -12.24 11.10
C LYS A 22 4.38 -12.22 10.01
N VAL A 23 4.52 -11.10 9.31
CA VAL A 23 5.51 -10.91 8.25
C VAL A 23 6.92 -10.90 8.80
N SER A 24 7.21 -10.21 9.92
CA SER A 24 8.54 -10.17 10.53
C SER A 24 9.01 -11.56 11.01
N THR A 25 8.09 -12.40 11.49
CA THR A 25 8.38 -13.80 11.86
C THR A 25 8.75 -14.63 10.63
N PHE A 26 8.05 -14.42 9.52
CA PHE A 26 8.37 -15.01 8.22
C PHE A 26 9.77 -14.58 7.74
N TRP A 27 10.08 -13.28 7.81
CA TRP A 27 11.38 -12.72 7.43
C TRP A 27 12.56 -13.27 8.25
N LYS A 28 12.39 -13.43 9.58
CA LYS A 28 13.41 -14.05 10.43
C LYS A 28 13.69 -15.50 10.04
N LYS A 29 12.66 -16.26 9.65
CA LYS A 29 12.81 -17.64 9.14
C LYS A 29 13.48 -17.66 7.77
N THR A 30 13.16 -16.73 6.90
CA THR A 30 13.67 -16.66 5.52
C THR A 30 15.15 -16.21 5.49
N LYS A 31 15.58 -15.30 6.37
CA LYS A 31 17.02 -14.92 6.47
C LYS A 31 17.95 -16.10 6.76
N LYS A 32 17.45 -17.18 7.36
CA LYS A 32 18.23 -18.43 7.53
C LYS A 32 18.33 -19.31 6.27
N GLN A 33 17.46 -19.09 5.27
CA GLN A 33 17.40 -19.87 4.03
C GLN A 33 17.82 -19.13 2.76
N VAL A 34 17.95 -17.79 2.80
CA VAL A 34 18.18 -16.93 1.61
C VAL A 34 19.65 -16.80 1.24
N SER A 35 20.52 -17.72 1.60
CA SER A 35 21.84 -17.78 0.95
C SER A 35 21.79 -18.40 -0.48
N THR A 36 20.61 -18.88 -0.96
CA THR A 36 20.60 -19.67 -2.22
C THR A 36 19.49 -19.35 -3.23
N THR A 37 18.51 -18.45 -2.97
CA THR A 37 17.47 -18.22 -3.99
C THR A 37 16.90 -16.80 -3.94
N GLY A 38 17.50 -15.91 -4.71
CA GLY A 38 17.04 -14.53 -4.93
C GLY A 38 15.84 -14.40 -5.88
N LYS A 39 14.93 -15.39 -5.90
CA LYS A 39 13.67 -15.37 -6.66
C LYS A 39 12.55 -15.77 -5.72
N ASN A 40 11.44 -15.05 -5.67
CA ASN A 40 10.13 -15.41 -5.09
C ASN A 40 9.66 -14.79 -3.78
N ILE A 41 10.25 -13.71 -3.27
CA ILE A 41 9.58 -12.94 -2.19
C ILE A 41 8.60 -11.92 -2.78
N GLY A 42 8.84 -11.44 -4.00
CA GLY A 42 7.95 -10.51 -4.71
C GLY A 42 6.60 -11.11 -5.10
N ASP A 43 6.56 -12.38 -5.47
CA ASP A 43 5.33 -13.05 -5.95
C ASP A 43 4.35 -13.39 -4.82
N ALA A 44 4.86 -13.62 -3.60
CA ALA A 44 4.02 -13.90 -2.43
C ALA A 44 3.33 -12.65 -1.85
N ILE A 45 3.74 -11.43 -2.27
CA ILE A 45 3.21 -10.14 -1.77
C ILE A 45 2.38 -9.42 -2.84
N GLY A 46 2.12 -10.05 -4.00
CA GLY A 46 1.26 -9.49 -5.06
C GLY A 46 1.87 -8.28 -5.77
N VAL A 47 3.15 -8.37 -6.14
CA VAL A 47 3.80 -7.35 -6.98
C VAL A 47 3.26 -7.46 -8.40
N ASP A 48 2.36 -6.55 -8.76
CA ASP A 48 1.79 -6.46 -10.10
C ASP A 48 2.89 -6.14 -11.15
N GLU A 49 2.78 -6.68 -12.37
CA GLU A 49 3.77 -6.49 -13.45
C GLU A 49 3.96 -5.02 -13.86
N LEU A 50 2.97 -4.14 -13.57
CA LEU A 50 3.09 -2.69 -13.77
C LEU A 50 4.14 -2.05 -12.85
N ALA A 51 4.40 -2.60 -11.67
CA ALA A 51 5.43 -2.14 -10.74
C ALA A 51 6.85 -2.38 -11.29
N LYS A 52 7.03 -3.28 -12.25
CA LYS A 52 8.33 -3.54 -12.90
C LYS A 52 8.81 -2.39 -13.79
N LYS A 53 7.92 -1.49 -14.23
CA LYS A 53 8.26 -0.33 -15.10
C LYS A 53 8.59 0.95 -14.34
N ASN A 54 8.17 1.10 -13.08
CA ASN A 54 8.42 2.30 -12.25
C ASN A 54 9.35 1.98 -11.08
N ASN A 55 10.53 1.42 -11.37
CA ASN A 55 11.55 1.11 -10.36
C ASN A 55 12.32 2.34 -9.85
N GLU A 56 12.08 3.53 -10.40
CA GLU A 56 12.94 4.70 -10.17
C GLU A 56 12.80 5.29 -8.76
N ASP A 57 11.63 5.07 -8.08
CA ASP A 57 11.36 5.64 -6.77
C ASP A 57 11.46 4.63 -5.61
N LEU A 58 11.91 3.41 -5.87
CA LEU A 58 11.99 2.40 -4.81
C LEU A 58 13.31 2.48 -4.05
N LYS A 59 13.24 2.61 -2.72
CA LYS A 59 14.41 2.58 -1.85
C LYS A 59 14.72 1.14 -1.43
N GLU A 60 15.95 0.67 -1.67
CA GLU A 60 16.37 -0.68 -1.29
C GLU A 60 17.02 -0.67 0.10
N ILE A 61 16.50 -1.48 1.01
CA ILE A 61 17.03 -1.65 2.36
C ILE A 61 17.15 -3.15 2.65
N ASP A 62 18.35 -3.58 3.00
CA ASP A 62 18.66 -4.98 3.30
C ASP A 62 18.22 -5.96 2.20
N GLY A 63 18.34 -5.55 0.92
CA GLY A 63 17.96 -6.35 -0.26
C GLY A 63 16.47 -6.35 -0.58
N VAL A 64 15.67 -5.53 0.10
CA VAL A 64 14.22 -5.39 -0.14
C VAL A 64 13.90 -3.99 -0.63
N LYS A 65 13.08 -3.92 -1.69
CA LYS A 65 12.65 -2.66 -2.29
C LYS A 65 11.33 -2.21 -1.69
N PHE A 66 11.33 -1.02 -1.10
CA PHE A 66 10.18 -0.36 -0.50
C PHE A 66 9.75 0.86 -1.32
N MET A 67 8.44 1.12 -1.34
CA MET A 67 7.91 2.38 -1.85
C MET A 67 8.37 3.55 -0.97
N PRO A 68 8.50 4.76 -1.55
CA PRO A 68 8.75 5.96 -0.76
C PRO A 68 7.63 6.19 0.26
N ILE A 69 7.98 6.82 1.38
CA ILE A 69 7.02 7.28 2.37
C ILE A 69 6.72 8.75 2.06
N TYR A 70 5.46 9.03 1.74
CA TYR A 70 4.99 10.38 1.53
C TYR A 70 4.22 10.86 2.78
N THR A 71 4.64 12.01 3.31
CA THR A 71 4.00 12.63 4.45
C THR A 71 3.12 13.80 4.01
N THR A 72 2.07 14.07 4.75
CA THR A 72 1.05 15.07 4.36
C THR A 72 1.63 16.48 4.24
N ASP A 73 2.59 16.84 5.10
CA ASP A 73 3.25 18.13 5.12
C ASP A 73 4.06 18.44 3.86
N LEU A 74 4.61 17.41 3.19
CA LEU A 74 5.36 17.58 1.95
C LEU A 74 4.48 17.99 0.76
N PHE A 75 3.16 17.76 0.82
CA PHE A 75 2.25 17.88 -0.32
C PHE A 75 1.04 18.79 -0.07
N VAL A 76 1.08 19.65 0.96
CA VAL A 76 -0.02 20.57 1.32
C VAL A 76 -0.51 21.45 0.16
N ASN A 77 0.36 21.74 -0.81
CA ASN A 77 0.03 22.60 -1.97
C ASN A 77 0.08 21.86 -3.31
N ASN A 78 0.16 20.54 -3.30
CA ASN A 78 0.24 19.71 -4.51
C ASN A 78 -1.09 19.00 -4.77
N ASN A 79 -2.14 19.77 -5.01
CA ASN A 79 -3.48 19.20 -5.09
C ASN A 79 -3.84 18.92 -6.54
N LEU A 80 -3.94 17.65 -6.88
CA LEU A 80 -4.71 17.22 -8.04
C LEU A 80 -6.17 17.65 -7.82
N SER A 81 -6.90 18.08 -8.85
CA SER A 81 -8.28 18.59 -8.72
C SER A 81 -9.26 17.67 -8.00
N ASP A 82 -9.00 16.35 -8.01
CA ASP A 82 -9.86 15.31 -7.46
C ASP A 82 -9.21 14.57 -6.28
N ASP A 83 -8.16 15.11 -5.67
CA ASP A 83 -7.37 14.43 -4.65
C ASP A 83 -8.16 14.14 -3.37
N GLU A 84 -9.09 15.00 -2.98
CA GLU A 84 -9.95 14.80 -1.81
C GLU A 84 -10.81 13.54 -1.94
N GLU A 85 -11.43 13.31 -3.11
CA GLU A 85 -12.21 12.09 -3.39
C GLU A 85 -11.30 10.86 -3.33
N GLN A 86 -10.13 10.93 -3.96
CA GLN A 86 -9.16 9.84 -4.01
C GLN A 86 -8.64 9.48 -2.63
N ILE A 87 -8.29 10.47 -1.82
CA ILE A 87 -7.85 10.29 -0.43
C ILE A 87 -8.95 9.65 0.41
N LYS A 88 -10.19 10.15 0.31
CA LYS A 88 -11.34 9.62 1.04
C LYS A 88 -11.57 8.14 0.73
N ILE A 89 -11.68 7.79 -0.55
CA ILE A 89 -11.93 6.42 -0.99
C ILE A 89 -10.77 5.49 -0.57
N SER A 90 -9.52 5.95 -0.69
CA SER A 90 -8.35 5.15 -0.28
C SER A 90 -8.37 4.85 1.22
N LYS A 91 -8.75 5.81 2.07
CA LYS A 91 -8.90 5.60 3.51
C LYS A 91 -10.02 4.59 3.83
N GLU A 92 -11.16 4.69 3.16
CA GLU A 92 -12.29 3.78 3.34
C GLU A 92 -11.93 2.34 2.94
N GLU A 93 -11.29 2.16 1.77
CA GLU A 93 -10.82 0.86 1.30
C GLU A 93 -9.79 0.24 2.24
N PHE A 94 -8.85 1.06 2.72
CA PHE A 94 -7.83 0.62 3.66
C PHE A 94 -8.45 0.20 4.99
N ALA A 95 -9.31 1.02 5.59
CA ALA A 95 -9.94 0.74 6.88
C ALA A 95 -10.81 -0.54 6.84
N ARG A 96 -11.46 -0.81 5.71
CA ARG A 96 -12.23 -2.05 5.52
C ARG A 96 -11.35 -3.29 5.58
N LYS A 97 -10.14 -3.22 5.01
CA LYS A 97 -9.18 -4.35 4.96
C LYS A 97 -8.34 -4.47 6.23
N TYR A 98 -7.98 -3.36 6.85
CA TYR A 98 -7.12 -3.28 8.03
C TYR A 98 -7.74 -2.41 9.11
N PRO A 99 -8.84 -2.85 9.75
CA PRO A 99 -9.62 -2.03 10.70
C PRO A 99 -8.85 -1.67 11.97
N ASP A 100 -7.85 -2.47 12.34
CA ASP A 100 -7.06 -2.27 13.57
C ASP A 100 -5.82 -1.37 13.34
N ALA A 101 -5.50 -1.02 12.09
CA ALA A 101 -4.35 -0.18 11.76
C ALA A 101 -4.72 1.30 11.79
N LYS A 102 -3.86 2.13 12.39
CA LYS A 102 -4.07 3.59 12.49
C LYS A 102 -3.46 4.30 11.28
N ILE A 103 -4.30 4.90 10.44
CA ILE A 103 -3.84 5.74 9.31
C ILE A 103 -3.10 6.96 9.87
N ILE A 104 -1.89 7.23 9.34
CA ILE A 104 -1.04 8.37 9.70
C ILE A 104 -1.07 9.41 8.58
N HIS A 105 -0.76 8.99 7.35
CA HIS A 105 -0.74 9.84 6.17
C HIS A 105 -1.55 9.21 5.04
N CYS A 106 -2.15 10.07 4.21
CA CYS A 106 -2.81 9.65 2.97
C CYS A 106 -2.71 10.82 2.00
N VAL A 107 -1.96 10.65 0.89
CA VAL A 107 -1.60 11.75 0.00
C VAL A 107 -1.62 11.32 -1.47
N VAL A 108 -1.92 12.27 -2.34
CA VAL A 108 -1.74 12.18 -3.79
C VAL A 108 -0.58 13.09 -4.15
N PRO A 109 0.63 12.56 -4.44
CA PRO A 109 1.83 13.38 -4.63
C PRO A 109 1.89 14.07 -6.01
N GLN A 110 1.01 13.72 -6.94
CA GLN A 110 0.98 14.32 -8.28
C GLN A 110 0.21 15.64 -8.27
N LYS A 111 0.70 16.64 -9.04
CA LYS A 111 -0.03 17.87 -9.35
C LYS A 111 -1.04 17.67 -10.47
N ASP A 112 -0.70 16.83 -11.44
CA ASP A 112 -1.47 16.57 -12.64
C ASP A 112 -1.62 15.07 -12.85
N TRP A 113 -2.66 14.68 -13.58
CA TRP A 113 -2.83 13.33 -14.05
C TRP A 113 -1.70 12.93 -14.99
N ILE A 114 -1.11 11.76 -14.76
CA ILE A 114 -0.13 11.17 -15.68
C ILE A 114 -0.91 10.62 -16.89
N MET A 115 -0.61 11.12 -18.09
CA MET A 115 -1.35 10.78 -19.31
C MET A 115 -0.53 9.90 -20.25
N THR A 116 -1.20 8.91 -20.84
CA THR A 116 -0.63 8.05 -21.90
C THR A 116 -1.62 7.91 -23.05
N ALA A 117 -1.09 7.91 -24.29
CA ALA A 117 -1.91 7.66 -25.47
C ALA A 117 -2.14 6.15 -25.67
N ILE A 118 -3.38 5.77 -25.99
CA ILE A 118 -3.75 4.42 -26.44
C ILE A 118 -3.63 4.41 -27.97
N LYS A 119 -2.83 3.47 -28.49
CA LYS A 119 -2.54 3.40 -29.93
C LYS A 119 -2.96 2.06 -30.52
N GLN A 120 -3.47 2.10 -31.73
CA GLN A 120 -3.66 0.93 -32.58
C GLN A 120 -2.81 1.12 -33.84
N GLY A 121 -1.68 0.43 -33.92
CA GLY A 121 -0.65 0.75 -34.90
C GLY A 121 -0.08 2.16 -34.69
N SER A 122 -0.07 3.00 -35.74
CA SER A 122 0.35 4.39 -35.68
C SER A 122 -0.76 5.37 -35.25
N LYS A 123 -2.03 4.93 -35.22
CA LYS A 123 -3.19 5.77 -34.90
C LYS A 123 -3.44 5.83 -33.40
N ILE A 124 -3.61 7.04 -32.85
CA ILE A 124 -4.10 7.24 -31.49
C ILE A 124 -5.62 7.00 -31.49
N THR A 125 -6.08 6.05 -30.70
CA THR A 125 -7.51 5.68 -30.56
C THR A 125 -8.12 6.24 -29.28
N GLY A 126 -7.29 6.61 -28.29
CA GLY A 126 -7.78 7.15 -27.03
C GLY A 126 -6.64 7.58 -26.11
N TYR A 127 -7.01 7.89 -24.89
CA TYR A 127 -6.08 8.31 -23.84
C TYR A 127 -6.43 7.62 -22.53
N ARG A 128 -5.39 7.31 -21.75
CA ARG A 128 -5.48 6.87 -20.37
C ARG A 128 -4.82 7.93 -19.50
N ARG A 129 -5.46 8.23 -18.37
CA ARG A 129 -4.82 9.03 -17.32
C ARG A 129 -4.87 8.29 -15.99
N TYR A 130 -3.88 8.52 -15.16
CA TYR A 130 -3.80 7.86 -13.85
C TYR A 130 -3.10 8.74 -12.82
N ALA A 131 -3.48 8.50 -11.56
CA ALA A 131 -2.87 9.08 -10.38
C ALA A 131 -2.70 8.01 -9.31
N TYR A 132 -1.76 8.23 -8.40
CA TYR A 132 -1.52 7.35 -7.27
C TYR A 132 -1.86 8.04 -5.95
N CYS A 133 -2.54 7.32 -5.07
CA CYS A 133 -2.70 7.72 -3.69
C CYS A 133 -1.87 6.78 -2.80
N TYR A 134 -1.04 7.36 -1.94
CA TYR A 134 -0.20 6.64 -0.99
C TYR A 134 -0.76 6.79 0.41
N LEU A 135 -0.89 5.68 1.12
CA LEU A 135 -1.42 5.64 2.46
C LEU A 135 -0.44 4.92 3.38
N LEU A 136 0.00 5.62 4.43
CA LEU A 136 0.80 5.07 5.50
C LEU A 136 -0.04 4.89 6.75
N ALA A 137 0.00 3.70 7.33
CA ALA A 137 -0.67 3.38 8.58
C ALA A 137 0.28 2.67 9.55
N LYS A 138 0.05 2.87 10.84
CA LYS A 138 0.73 2.15 11.92
C LYS A 138 -0.03 0.88 12.28
N ASP A 139 0.66 -0.26 12.32
CA ASP A 139 0.12 -1.57 12.69
C ASP A 139 0.54 -1.94 14.11
N GLY A 140 -0.24 -1.50 15.08
CA GLY A 140 0.06 -1.68 16.51
C GLY A 140 1.41 -1.10 16.91
N THR A 141 2.24 -1.89 17.58
CA THR A 141 3.60 -1.53 18.00
C THR A 141 4.69 -2.08 17.09
N ASP A 142 4.35 -2.91 16.11
CA ASP A 142 5.32 -3.75 15.38
C ASP A 142 5.90 -3.06 14.14
N GLY A 143 5.17 -2.13 13.53
CA GLY A 143 5.65 -1.42 12.34
C GLY A 143 4.56 -0.66 11.61
N TYR A 144 4.70 -0.60 10.27
CA TYR A 144 3.86 0.21 9.41
C TYR A 144 3.40 -0.58 8.18
N ILE A 145 2.29 -0.15 7.63
CA ILE A 145 1.73 -0.62 6.36
C ILE A 145 1.73 0.57 5.41
N ASN A 146 2.45 0.48 4.29
CA ASN A 146 2.46 1.49 3.24
C ASN A 146 1.74 0.93 2.02
N VAL A 147 0.67 1.60 1.57
CA VAL A 147 -0.18 1.14 0.48
C VAL A 147 -0.21 2.17 -0.63
N ARG A 148 -0.15 1.70 -1.87
CA ARG A 148 -0.40 2.51 -3.06
C ARG A 148 -1.70 2.08 -3.71
N PHE A 149 -2.57 3.05 -3.96
CA PHE A 149 -3.78 2.91 -4.75
C PHE A 149 -3.57 3.57 -6.11
N LEU A 150 -4.06 2.92 -7.17
CA LEU A 150 -4.06 3.45 -8.53
C LEU A 150 -5.48 3.88 -8.91
N PHE A 151 -5.63 5.15 -9.23
CA PHE A 151 -6.83 5.72 -9.85
C PHE A 151 -6.58 5.87 -11.34
N MET A 152 -7.40 5.24 -12.16
CA MET A 152 -7.22 5.23 -13.61
C MET A 152 -8.51 5.54 -14.32
N GLU A 153 -8.41 6.42 -15.30
CA GLU A 153 -9.50 6.77 -16.20
C GLU A 153 -9.03 6.61 -17.66
N TYR A 154 -9.97 6.40 -18.53
CA TYR A 154 -9.72 6.31 -19.96
C TYR A 154 -10.80 7.03 -20.76
N ARG A 155 -10.48 7.40 -21.99
CA ARG A 155 -11.43 7.94 -22.97
C ARG A 155 -11.02 7.51 -24.37
N ASP A 156 -11.99 7.36 -25.25
CA ASP A 156 -11.76 7.34 -26.68
C ASP A 156 -11.45 8.74 -27.20
N ALA A 157 -10.88 8.84 -28.40
CA ALA A 157 -10.54 10.13 -29.00
C ALA A 157 -11.82 10.96 -29.25
N GLY A 158 -11.90 12.13 -28.61
CA GLY A 158 -13.07 13.02 -28.70
C GLY A 158 -14.11 12.83 -27.59
N GLU A 159 -13.99 11.78 -26.76
CA GLU A 159 -14.93 11.49 -25.68
C GLU A 159 -14.46 12.02 -24.31
N ASN A 160 -15.35 11.97 -23.32
CA ASN A 160 -15.04 12.29 -21.93
C ASN A 160 -14.33 11.13 -21.23
N TYR A 161 -13.56 11.45 -20.18
CA TYR A 161 -12.94 10.44 -19.33
C TYR A 161 -13.98 9.67 -18.51
N VAL A 162 -13.80 8.35 -18.41
CA VAL A 162 -14.59 7.45 -17.58
C VAL A 162 -13.69 6.68 -16.63
N LYS A 163 -14.16 6.49 -15.40
CA LYS A 163 -13.45 5.74 -14.35
C LYS A 163 -13.30 4.27 -14.77
N SER A 164 -12.15 3.66 -14.48
CA SER A 164 -11.95 2.24 -14.69
C SER A 164 -12.87 1.39 -13.80
N ALA A 165 -13.06 0.12 -14.15
CA ALA A 165 -13.89 -0.81 -13.36
C ALA A 165 -13.39 -0.99 -11.92
N SER A 166 -12.07 -0.85 -11.70
CA SER A 166 -11.46 -0.80 -10.38
C SER A 166 -11.10 0.64 -10.03
N TRP A 167 -11.86 1.25 -9.13
CA TRP A 167 -11.70 2.63 -8.67
C TRP A 167 -11.86 2.71 -7.16
N PRO A 168 -10.75 2.73 -6.40
CA PRO A 168 -9.36 2.55 -6.84
C PRO A 168 -8.99 1.09 -7.11
N LYS A 169 -7.88 0.88 -7.83
CA LYS A 169 -7.19 -0.40 -7.83
C LYS A 169 -6.20 -0.43 -6.67
N TRP A 170 -6.27 -1.44 -5.81
CA TRP A 170 -5.21 -1.72 -4.84
C TRP A 170 -3.96 -2.20 -5.59
N ASP A 171 -2.92 -1.37 -5.64
CA ASP A 171 -1.78 -1.59 -6.52
C ASP A 171 -0.63 -2.31 -5.82
N ARG A 172 -0.19 -1.79 -4.65
CA ARG A 172 0.93 -2.36 -3.91
C ARG A 172 0.77 -2.16 -2.40
N THR A 173 1.32 -3.10 -1.62
CA THR A 173 1.42 -3.02 -0.16
C THR A 173 2.83 -3.37 0.28
N ASP A 174 3.47 -2.50 1.03
CA ASP A 174 4.72 -2.77 1.72
C ASP A 174 4.48 -2.87 3.22
N ILE A 175 4.97 -3.93 3.84
CA ILE A 175 4.96 -4.11 5.29
C ILE A 175 6.33 -3.73 5.82
N ILE A 176 6.38 -2.69 6.66
CA ILE A 176 7.61 -2.02 7.07
C ILE A 176 7.82 -2.22 8.57
N PRO A 177 8.77 -3.07 9.00
CA PRO A 177 9.15 -3.18 10.41
C PRO A 177 9.70 -1.86 10.95
N ASN A 178 9.56 -1.60 12.26
CA ASN A 178 10.07 -0.36 12.88
C ASN A 178 11.56 -0.10 12.58
N SER A 179 12.39 -1.16 12.56
CA SER A 179 13.83 -1.06 12.26
C SER A 179 14.14 -0.61 10.82
N VAL A 180 13.19 -0.77 9.90
CA VAL A 180 13.32 -0.37 8.50
C VAL A 180 12.71 1.02 8.29
N TYR A 181 11.63 1.33 9.02
CA TYR A 181 10.93 2.61 8.90
C TYR A 181 11.86 3.81 9.13
N SER A 182 12.69 3.78 10.17
CA SER A 182 13.64 4.87 10.45
C SER A 182 14.61 5.12 9.29
N LYS A 183 15.05 4.07 8.60
CA LYS A 183 15.94 4.19 7.42
C LYS A 183 15.22 4.69 6.17
N LEU A 184 13.90 4.53 6.08
CA LEU A 184 13.09 5.00 4.95
C LEU A 184 12.67 6.45 5.12
N ALA A 185 12.49 6.93 6.36
CA ALA A 185 12.05 8.27 6.70
C ALA A 185 13.18 9.32 6.68
N GLU A 186 14.44 8.89 6.57
CA GLU A 186 15.62 9.73 6.31
C GLU A 186 15.71 10.11 4.82
#